data_d8373ca17be2c6331f23be2cc118f1f3
#
_entry.id   d8373ca17be2c6331f23be2cc118f1f3
#
_cell.length_a   1.000
_cell.length_b   1.000
_cell.length_c   1.000
_cell.angle_alpha   90.00
_cell.angle_beta   90.00
_cell.angle_gamma   90.00
#
_symmetry.space_group_name_H-M   'P 1'
#
loop_
_entity.id
_entity.type
_entity.pdbx_description
1 polymer ?
#
loop_
_entity_poly.entity_id
_entity_poly.type
_entity_poly.pdbx_seq_one_letter_code
_entity_poly.pdbx_strand_id
1 'polypeptide(L)'
;MISITKEFTFDVAHFLPNHKGLCANIHGHTYKLQVAINGIKNKTEKDTEEGMLIDFSRIKGIVKEEIVDKFDHAFLVGNTDNELEKKVEEFLLANNFKTYNINARTTAENISEHIFKKLKEKFQKEEIQINISKVTVWETATSFAEYKEEL
;
A
#
# COMPACT_ATOMS: atom_id res chain seq x y z
N MET A 1 -12.53 1.34 -22.07
CA MET A 1 -11.97 1.55 -20.71
C MET A 1 -10.45 1.62 -20.81
N ILE A 2 -9.82 2.55 -20.13
CA ILE A 2 -8.36 2.69 -20.08
C ILE A 2 -7.89 2.33 -18.68
N SER A 3 -6.73 1.69 -18.59
CA SER A 3 -6.04 1.43 -17.33
C SER A 3 -4.71 2.18 -17.34
N ILE A 4 -4.41 2.88 -16.25
CA ILE A 4 -3.11 3.48 -16.01
C ILE A 4 -2.54 2.92 -14.71
N THR A 5 -1.22 2.85 -14.61
CA THR A 5 -0.53 2.35 -13.42
C THR A 5 0.57 3.32 -13.02
N LYS A 6 0.65 3.60 -11.72
CA LYS A 6 1.73 4.38 -11.12
C LYS A 6 2.52 3.49 -10.15
N GLU A 7 3.84 3.58 -10.20
CA GLU A 7 4.75 2.81 -9.35
C GLU A 7 5.39 3.67 -8.27
N PHE A 8 5.64 3.04 -7.13
CA PHE A 8 6.31 3.63 -5.97
C PHE A 8 7.23 2.59 -5.34
N THR A 9 8.18 3.03 -4.53
CA THR A 9 9.02 2.17 -3.70
C THR A 9 9.07 2.70 -2.28
N PHE A 10 9.18 1.81 -1.31
CA PHE A 10 9.42 2.14 0.09
C PHE A 10 10.14 0.99 0.80
N ASP A 11 10.95 1.32 1.79
CA ASP A 11 11.66 0.36 2.62
C ASP A 11 10.91 0.14 3.92
N VAL A 12 10.68 -1.12 4.28
CA VAL A 12 9.90 -1.50 5.47
C VAL A 12 10.55 -2.66 6.16
N ALA A 13 10.57 -2.62 7.50
CA ALA A 13 10.91 -3.76 8.33
C ALA A 13 9.66 -4.46 8.85
N HIS A 14 9.72 -5.76 9.00
CA HIS A 14 8.66 -6.58 9.59
C HIS A 14 9.19 -7.95 10.04
N PHE A 15 8.32 -8.75 10.63
CA PHE A 15 8.53 -10.18 10.80
C PHE A 15 7.17 -10.89 10.81
N LEU A 16 7.18 -12.18 10.54
CA LEU A 16 5.98 -13.01 10.57
C LEU A 16 6.00 -13.92 11.81
N PRO A 17 5.28 -13.58 12.88
CA PRO A 17 5.20 -14.43 14.06
C PRO A 17 4.67 -15.81 13.68
N ASN A 18 5.20 -16.85 14.33
CA ASN A 18 4.85 -18.26 14.09
C ASN A 18 5.18 -18.79 12.68
N HIS A 19 5.94 -18.05 11.88
CA HIS A 19 6.44 -18.59 10.62
C HIS A 19 7.55 -19.62 10.89
N LYS A 20 7.59 -20.72 10.10
CA LYS A 20 8.58 -21.80 10.26
C LYS A 20 9.89 -21.55 9.52
N GLY A 21 9.95 -20.51 8.67
CA GLY A 21 11.12 -20.14 7.88
C GLY A 21 11.77 -18.84 8.36
N LEU A 22 12.65 -18.30 7.52
CA LEU A 22 13.45 -17.10 7.82
C LEU A 22 12.61 -15.85 8.10
N CYS A 23 11.40 -15.75 7.55
CA CYS A 23 10.50 -14.62 7.77
C CYS A 23 10.02 -14.48 9.22
N ALA A 24 10.25 -15.48 10.07
CA ALA A 24 10.05 -15.34 11.53
C ALA A 24 11.02 -14.37 12.18
N ASN A 25 12.14 -14.06 11.53
CA ASN A 25 13.11 -13.09 12.01
C ASN A 25 12.74 -11.68 11.58
N ILE A 26 13.17 -10.70 12.36
CA ILE A 26 13.07 -9.30 11.96
C ILE A 26 13.94 -9.09 10.72
N HIS A 27 13.35 -8.57 9.65
CA HIS A 27 14.03 -8.29 8.39
C HIS A 27 13.31 -7.16 7.65
N GLY A 28 13.81 -6.76 6.51
CA GLY A 28 13.23 -5.72 5.69
C GLY A 28 13.26 -6.03 4.22
N HIS A 29 12.42 -5.32 3.49
CA HIS A 29 12.36 -5.35 2.04
C HIS A 29 12.27 -3.93 1.47
N THR A 30 12.80 -3.74 0.29
CA THR A 30 12.41 -2.63 -0.57
C THR A 30 11.21 -3.06 -1.38
N TYR A 31 10.03 -2.67 -0.94
CA TYR A 31 8.79 -2.97 -1.64
C TYR A 31 8.62 -2.10 -2.88
N LYS A 32 8.13 -2.68 -3.96
CA LYS A 32 7.59 -1.93 -5.10
C LYS A 32 6.08 -2.02 -5.07
N LEU A 33 5.43 -0.87 -5.07
CA LEU A 33 3.97 -0.73 -5.10
C LEU A 33 3.53 -0.30 -6.49
N GLN A 34 2.55 -0.98 -7.05
CA GLN A 34 1.86 -0.56 -8.27
C GLN A 34 0.38 -0.33 -7.95
N VAL A 35 -0.09 0.87 -8.29
CA VAL A 35 -1.51 1.24 -8.15
C VAL A 35 -2.09 1.41 -9.55
N ALA A 36 -2.99 0.52 -9.93
CA ALA A 36 -3.68 0.55 -11.21
C ALA A 36 -5.08 1.16 -11.06
N ILE A 37 -5.42 2.03 -11.97
CA ILE A 37 -6.66 2.81 -11.99
C ILE A 37 -7.32 2.63 -13.34
N ASN A 38 -8.62 2.39 -13.33
CA ASN A 38 -9.42 2.21 -14.54
C ASN A 38 -10.48 3.32 -14.66
N GLY A 39 -10.76 3.71 -15.89
CA GLY A 39 -11.82 4.68 -16.13
C GLY A 39 -11.99 5.03 -17.62
N ILE A 40 -12.71 6.11 -17.83
CA ILE A 40 -12.91 6.72 -19.13
C ILE A 40 -12.16 8.05 -19.15
N LYS A 41 -11.38 8.28 -20.18
CA LYS A 41 -10.62 9.54 -20.32
C LYS A 41 -11.54 10.76 -20.38
N ASN A 42 -11.08 11.85 -19.80
CA ASN A 42 -11.75 13.15 -19.92
C ASN A 42 -11.84 13.57 -21.38
N LYS A 43 -13.04 13.93 -21.83
CA LYS A 43 -13.33 14.37 -23.20
C LYS A 43 -13.67 15.86 -23.27
N THR A 44 -13.58 16.59 -22.17
CA THR A 44 -13.88 18.02 -22.13
C THR A 44 -12.81 18.77 -22.92
N GLU A 45 -13.22 19.36 -24.04
CA GLU A 45 -12.32 20.13 -24.90
C GLU A 45 -11.72 21.32 -24.13
N LYS A 46 -10.43 21.56 -24.34
CA LYS A 46 -9.63 22.63 -23.69
C LYS A 46 -9.50 22.51 -22.17
N ASP A 47 -9.90 21.38 -21.57
CA ASP A 47 -9.58 21.05 -20.20
C ASP A 47 -8.10 20.68 -20.08
N THR A 48 -7.46 21.03 -18.96
CA THR A 48 -6.05 20.70 -18.72
C THR A 48 -5.80 19.20 -18.67
N GLU A 49 -6.81 18.42 -18.30
CA GLU A 49 -6.78 16.94 -18.26
C GLU A 49 -7.47 16.29 -19.47
N GLU A 50 -7.71 17.03 -20.56
CA GLU A 50 -8.29 16.46 -21.78
C GLU A 50 -7.47 15.26 -22.26
N GLY A 51 -8.15 14.14 -22.48
CA GLY A 51 -7.52 12.89 -22.90
C GLY A 51 -6.94 12.03 -21.77
N MET A 52 -6.91 12.52 -20.53
CA MET A 52 -6.42 11.79 -19.35
C MET A 52 -7.55 11.10 -18.60
N LEU A 53 -7.22 10.08 -17.82
CA LEU A 53 -8.09 9.59 -16.73
C LEU A 53 -8.00 10.52 -15.53
N ILE A 54 -6.78 10.87 -15.19
CA ILE A 54 -6.36 11.72 -14.08
C ILE A 54 -4.88 12.04 -14.29
N ASP A 55 -4.43 13.17 -13.83
CA ASP A 55 -3.01 13.51 -13.86
C ASP A 55 -2.22 12.58 -12.92
N PHE A 56 -1.10 12.06 -13.42
CA PHE A 56 -0.21 11.20 -12.63
C PHE A 56 0.35 11.89 -11.38
N SER A 57 0.50 13.21 -11.39
CA SER A 57 0.94 13.97 -10.23
C SER A 57 -0.07 13.93 -9.10
N ARG A 58 -1.37 13.92 -9.41
CA ARG A 58 -2.44 13.80 -8.43
C ARG A 58 -2.45 12.41 -7.79
N ILE A 59 -2.31 11.35 -8.59
CA ILE A 59 -2.16 9.98 -8.06
C ILE A 59 -0.94 9.90 -7.16
N LYS A 60 0.20 10.45 -7.61
CA LYS A 60 1.44 10.49 -6.83
C LYS A 60 1.23 11.15 -5.48
N GLY A 61 0.57 12.30 -5.44
CA GLY A 61 0.30 13.04 -4.18
C GLY A 61 -0.52 12.20 -3.21
N ILE A 62 -1.62 11.62 -3.67
CA ILE A 62 -2.52 10.81 -2.84
C ILE A 62 -1.82 9.57 -2.30
N VAL A 63 -1.19 8.79 -3.16
CA VAL A 63 -0.53 7.53 -2.74
C VAL A 63 0.66 7.83 -1.84
N LYS A 64 1.41 8.90 -2.10
CA LYS A 64 2.52 9.32 -1.26
C LYS A 64 2.03 9.67 0.15
N GLU A 65 1.02 10.54 0.28
CA GLU A 65 0.46 10.97 1.56
C GLU A 65 -0.16 9.80 2.35
N GLU A 66 -0.96 8.97 1.69
CA GLU A 66 -1.73 7.91 2.38
C GLU A 66 -0.92 6.66 2.68
N ILE A 67 0.06 6.34 1.86
CA ILE A 67 0.79 5.08 1.96
C ILE A 67 2.30 5.29 2.11
N VAL A 68 2.97 5.88 1.11
CA VAL A 68 4.44 5.88 1.05
C VAL A 68 5.05 6.61 2.24
N ASP A 69 4.55 7.80 2.59
CA ASP A 69 5.08 8.59 3.70
C ASP A 69 4.83 7.94 5.08
N LYS A 70 3.81 7.06 5.16
CA LYS A 70 3.50 6.32 6.39
C LYS A 70 4.31 5.02 6.52
N PHE A 71 4.62 4.38 5.40
CA PHE A 71 5.28 3.07 5.36
C PHE A 71 6.79 3.19 5.27
N ASP A 72 7.30 4.14 4.49
CA ASP A 72 8.73 4.24 4.23
C ASP A 72 9.53 4.44 5.52
N HIS A 73 10.52 3.58 5.75
CA HIS A 73 11.32 3.51 6.97
C HIS A 73 10.51 3.18 8.24
N ALA A 74 9.30 2.62 8.09
CA ALA A 74 8.52 2.14 9.23
C ALA A 74 8.80 0.66 9.54
N PHE A 75 8.46 0.27 10.75
CA PHE A 75 8.26 -1.12 11.11
C PHE A 75 6.77 -1.45 10.99
N LEU A 76 6.40 -2.39 10.12
CA LEU A 76 5.02 -2.84 10.02
C LEU A 76 4.74 -3.90 11.06
N VAL A 77 3.66 -3.70 11.80
CA VAL A 77 3.11 -4.68 12.75
C VAL A 77 1.68 -5.04 12.37
N GLY A 78 1.23 -6.19 12.80
CA GLY A 78 -0.13 -6.65 12.63
C GLY A 78 -0.87 -6.71 13.95
N ASN A 79 -2.20 -6.69 13.90
CA ASN A 79 -3.04 -6.96 15.04
C ASN A 79 -3.26 -8.47 15.16
N THR A 80 -2.21 -9.18 15.58
CA THR A 80 -2.26 -10.61 15.84
C THR A 80 -2.28 -10.84 17.34
N ASP A 81 -2.83 -11.95 17.80
CA ASP A 81 -2.80 -12.33 19.23
C ASP A 81 -1.43 -12.89 19.65
N ASN A 82 -0.38 -12.57 18.91
CA ASN A 82 0.96 -13.02 19.20
C ASN A 82 1.64 -12.14 20.23
N GLU A 83 2.04 -12.71 21.38
CA GLU A 83 2.65 -11.98 22.48
C GLU A 83 4.00 -11.36 22.10
N LEU A 84 4.80 -12.00 21.25
CA LEU A 84 6.07 -11.45 20.81
C LEU A 84 5.87 -10.19 19.96
N GLU A 85 4.91 -10.22 19.03
CA GLU A 85 4.60 -9.07 18.19
C GLU A 85 4.09 -7.89 19.02
N LYS A 86 3.24 -8.14 20.01
CA LYS A 86 2.79 -7.10 20.96
C LYS A 86 3.94 -6.45 21.70
N LYS A 87 4.89 -7.24 22.20
CA LYS A 87 6.09 -6.73 22.91
C LYS A 87 6.98 -5.92 21.97
N VAL A 88 7.14 -6.34 20.72
CA VAL A 88 7.90 -5.58 19.72
C VAL A 88 7.22 -4.25 19.44
N GLU A 89 5.90 -4.23 19.20
CA GLU A 89 5.15 -2.99 19.00
C GLU A 89 5.27 -2.04 20.21
N GLU A 90 5.09 -2.54 21.42
CA GLU A 90 5.27 -1.75 22.64
C GLU A 90 6.67 -1.14 22.76
N PHE A 91 7.71 -1.91 22.47
CA PHE A 91 9.09 -1.43 22.45
C PHE A 91 9.30 -0.33 21.41
N LEU A 92 8.80 -0.52 20.19
CA LEU A 92 8.94 0.44 19.11
C LEU A 92 8.24 1.77 19.45
N LEU A 93 7.01 1.71 19.93
CA LEU A 93 6.24 2.89 20.32
C LEU A 93 6.85 3.61 21.52
N ALA A 94 7.31 2.89 22.54
CA ALA A 94 7.96 3.46 23.72
C ALA A 94 9.28 4.19 23.39
N ASN A 95 9.94 3.82 22.32
CA ASN A 95 11.20 4.43 21.87
C ASN A 95 11.04 5.36 20.65
N ASN A 96 9.81 5.73 20.30
CA ASN A 96 9.49 6.64 19.20
C ASN A 96 9.99 6.18 17.81
N PHE A 97 10.10 4.88 17.60
CA PHE A 97 10.34 4.32 16.27
C PHE A 97 9.09 4.49 15.38
N LYS A 98 9.30 4.79 14.11
CA LYS A 98 8.22 4.86 13.13
C LYS A 98 7.59 3.48 12.99
N THR A 99 6.34 3.34 13.40
CA THR A 99 5.59 2.09 13.44
C THR A 99 4.25 2.27 12.76
N TYR A 100 3.85 1.29 11.97
CA TYR A 100 2.54 1.29 11.32
C TYR A 100 1.87 -0.06 11.51
N ASN A 101 0.64 -0.06 12.06
CA ASN A 101 -0.14 -1.27 12.28
C ASN A 101 -1.18 -1.42 11.16
N ILE A 102 -1.10 -2.52 10.40
CA ILE A 102 -2.05 -2.80 9.31
C ILE A 102 -3.30 -3.57 9.78
N ASN A 103 -3.39 -3.90 11.08
CA ASN A 103 -4.47 -4.71 11.66
C ASN A 103 -4.63 -6.10 11.01
N ALA A 104 -3.56 -6.65 10.48
CA ALA A 104 -3.49 -7.98 9.89
C ALA A 104 -2.03 -8.44 9.88
N ARG A 105 -1.80 -9.74 9.75
CA ARG A 105 -0.44 -10.27 9.58
C ARG A 105 0.25 -9.59 8.38
N THR A 106 1.50 -9.18 8.53
CA THR A 106 2.21 -8.33 7.56
C THR A 106 2.75 -9.11 6.35
N THR A 107 1.93 -9.97 5.75
CA THR A 107 2.21 -10.65 4.50
C THR A 107 1.96 -9.72 3.31
N ALA A 108 2.59 -9.99 2.17
CA ALA A 108 2.40 -9.19 0.95
C ALA A 108 0.91 -9.11 0.53
N GLU A 109 0.16 -10.21 0.74
CA GLU A 109 -1.28 -10.31 0.46
C GLU A 109 -2.07 -9.32 1.31
N ASN A 110 -1.87 -9.34 2.62
CA ASN A 110 -2.57 -8.43 3.54
C ASN A 110 -2.13 -6.98 3.37
N ILE A 111 -0.86 -6.73 3.04
CA ILE A 111 -0.36 -5.38 2.73
C ILE A 111 -1.04 -4.84 1.47
N SER A 112 -1.15 -5.64 0.41
CA SER A 112 -1.81 -5.22 -0.84
C SER A 112 -3.30 -4.91 -0.63
N GLU A 113 -4.00 -5.73 0.14
CA GLU A 113 -5.40 -5.51 0.51
C GLU A 113 -5.59 -4.25 1.34
N HIS A 114 -4.74 -4.05 2.36
CA HIS A 114 -4.77 -2.88 3.22
C HIS A 114 -4.58 -1.58 2.42
N ILE A 115 -3.56 -1.55 1.55
CA ILE A 115 -3.29 -0.40 0.69
C ILE A 115 -4.47 -0.11 -0.23
N PHE A 116 -5.03 -1.14 -0.87
CA PHE A 116 -6.20 -0.98 -1.75
C PHE A 116 -7.37 -0.31 -1.02
N LYS A 117 -7.73 -0.84 0.16
CA LYS A 117 -8.84 -0.30 0.96
C LYS A 117 -8.60 1.14 1.39
N LYS A 118 -7.38 1.46 1.85
CA LYS A 118 -7.02 2.84 2.24
C LYS A 118 -7.12 3.82 1.08
N LEU A 119 -6.59 3.47 -0.07
CA LEU A 119 -6.65 4.33 -1.25
C LEU A 119 -8.08 4.47 -1.78
N LYS A 120 -8.88 3.39 -1.75
CA LYS A 120 -10.29 3.46 -2.13
C LYS A 120 -11.08 4.42 -1.25
N GLU A 121 -10.91 4.35 0.07
CA GLU A 121 -11.50 5.30 1.02
C GLU A 121 -11.08 6.75 0.73
N LYS A 122 -9.80 6.97 0.43
CA LYS A 122 -9.28 8.30 0.14
C LYS A 122 -9.85 8.86 -1.16
N PHE A 123 -9.92 8.06 -2.22
CA PHE A 123 -10.52 8.49 -3.48
C PHE A 123 -12.00 8.83 -3.35
N GLN A 124 -12.74 8.07 -2.55
CA GLN A 124 -14.15 8.37 -2.26
C GLN A 124 -14.30 9.69 -1.50
N LYS A 125 -13.46 9.95 -0.49
CA LYS A 125 -13.47 11.21 0.27
C LYS A 125 -13.12 12.44 -0.58
N GLU A 126 -12.29 12.28 -1.57
CA GLU A 126 -11.92 13.35 -2.51
C GLU A 126 -12.85 13.45 -3.72
N GLU A 127 -13.94 12.69 -3.73
CA GLU A 127 -14.93 12.65 -4.81
C GLU A 127 -14.31 12.37 -6.19
N ILE A 128 -13.21 11.59 -6.20
CA ILE A 128 -12.53 11.22 -7.43
C ILE A 128 -13.33 10.13 -8.13
N GLN A 129 -13.86 10.44 -9.32
CA GLN A 129 -14.76 9.56 -10.10
C GLN A 129 -13.99 8.53 -10.95
N ILE A 130 -12.95 7.95 -10.39
CA ILE A 130 -12.20 6.87 -11.02
C ILE A 130 -12.05 5.72 -10.03
N ASN A 131 -11.89 4.52 -10.56
CA ASN A 131 -11.81 3.31 -9.74
C ASN A 131 -10.37 2.79 -9.66
N ILE A 132 -9.90 2.54 -8.45
CA ILE A 132 -8.71 1.71 -8.27
C ILE A 132 -9.11 0.30 -8.70
N SER A 133 -8.42 -0.24 -9.70
CA SER A 133 -8.72 -1.58 -10.22
C SER A 133 -7.94 -2.66 -9.48
N LYS A 134 -6.70 -2.35 -9.11
CA LYS A 134 -5.85 -3.26 -8.35
C LYS A 134 -4.68 -2.56 -7.68
N VAL A 135 -4.16 -3.20 -6.66
CA VAL A 135 -2.89 -2.87 -6.01
C VAL A 135 -2.00 -4.11 -6.06
N THR A 136 -0.78 -3.93 -6.54
CA THR A 136 0.25 -4.98 -6.57
C THR A 136 1.42 -4.56 -5.68
N VAL A 137 1.81 -5.44 -4.78
CA VAL A 137 2.93 -5.25 -3.85
C VAL A 137 4.00 -6.30 -4.11
N TRP A 138 5.14 -5.87 -4.64
CA TRP A 138 6.31 -6.69 -4.84
C TRP A 138 7.16 -6.67 -3.56
N GLU A 139 7.27 -7.83 -2.91
CA GLU A 139 8.11 -8.01 -1.73
C GLU A 139 9.58 -8.22 -2.11
N THR A 140 9.79 -8.92 -3.21
CA THR A 140 11.11 -9.14 -3.82
C THR A 140 11.05 -8.86 -5.33
N ALA A 141 12.18 -8.92 -6.01
CA ALA A 141 12.22 -8.75 -7.47
C ALA A 141 11.40 -9.80 -8.26
N THR A 142 11.08 -10.93 -7.63
CA THR A 142 10.44 -12.08 -8.29
C THR A 142 9.11 -12.51 -7.66
N SER A 143 8.70 -11.88 -6.54
CA SER A 143 7.52 -12.30 -5.78
C SER A 143 6.65 -11.11 -5.43
N PHE A 144 5.38 -11.20 -5.75
CA PHE A 144 4.38 -10.16 -5.47
C PHE A 144 3.04 -10.75 -5.10
N ALA A 145 2.24 -9.95 -4.41
CA ALA A 145 0.81 -10.18 -4.22
C ALA A 145 0.01 -9.08 -4.92
N GLU A 146 -1.14 -9.44 -5.42
CA GLU A 146 -2.06 -8.53 -6.11
C GLU A 146 -3.44 -8.63 -5.48
N TYR A 147 -3.98 -7.49 -5.06
CA TYR A 147 -5.35 -7.39 -4.57
C TYR A 147 -6.22 -6.60 -5.55
N LYS A 148 -7.38 -7.14 -5.87
CA LYS A 148 -8.46 -6.51 -6.63
C LYS A 148 -9.80 -6.94 -6.05
N GLU A 149 -10.79 -6.07 -6.06
CA GLU A 149 -12.15 -6.48 -5.74
C GLU A 149 -12.78 -7.21 -6.93
N GLU A 150 -13.50 -8.29 -6.65
CA GLU A 150 -14.37 -8.92 -7.65
C GLU A 150 -15.57 -8.00 -7.93
N LEU A 151 -15.92 -7.87 -9.22
CA LEU A 151 -17.08 -7.08 -9.68
C LEU A 151 -18.38 -7.79 -9.37
#